data_658ffc7ce06e5aedb0425223d6d7b43a
#
_entry.id   658ffc7ce06e5aedb0425223d6d7b43a
#
_cell.length_a   1.000
_cell.length_b   1.000
_cell.length_c   1.000
_cell.angle_alpha   90.00
_cell.angle_beta   90.00
_cell.angle_gamma   90.00
#
_symmetry.space_group_name_H-M   'P 1'
#
loop_
_entity.id
_entity.type
_entity.pdbx_description
1 polymer ?
#
loop_
_entity_poly.entity_id
_entity_poly.type
_entity_poly.pdbx_seq_one_letter_code
_entity_poly.pdbx_strand_id
1 'polypeptide(L)'
;MLDAPAVADPHPVVTQLSALHRLRVHLDLAVVVVALVLTNLVAHFTTPWASVAIVPAAAVGLVFLMRANGLDWVDLGLGREHWKSGLGYALVAVAVVASVIAAGVLLPATRPMFLNHRYATVSGALLASMVIIPLQTVIPEELAFRGVLHGALHRAWGFRGVALAGSLLFGLWHVATSLGLTSSNVGFTRILGGGIVGMLAGVIGAVLATGAAGFVFSWLRRRSGSLIAPIALHWSLNGLGALAAALVWHLS
;
A
#
# COMPACT_ATOMS: atom_id res chain seq x y z
N MET A 1 7.03 -37.20 -47.19
CA MET A 1 7.58 -36.05 -46.48
C MET A 1 6.65 -34.90 -46.83
N LEU A 2 5.69 -34.59 -45.95
CA LEU A 2 4.68 -33.54 -46.16
C LEU A 2 5.28 -32.27 -45.58
N ASP A 3 5.57 -31.30 -46.47
CA ASP A 3 6.01 -29.98 -46.08
C ASP A 3 4.95 -29.32 -45.20
N ALA A 4 5.34 -28.95 -43.96
CA ALA A 4 4.50 -28.17 -43.09
C ALA A 4 4.26 -26.77 -43.72
N PRO A 5 3.02 -26.26 -43.75
CA PRO A 5 2.76 -24.95 -44.33
C PRO A 5 3.55 -23.86 -43.57
N ALA A 6 4.29 -23.05 -44.33
CA ALA A 6 4.98 -21.89 -43.78
C ALA A 6 3.98 -20.99 -43.02
N VAL A 7 4.24 -20.73 -41.73
CA VAL A 7 3.47 -19.79 -40.95
C VAL A 7 3.66 -18.40 -41.60
N ALA A 8 2.59 -17.85 -42.15
CA ALA A 8 2.62 -16.51 -42.76
C ALA A 8 3.07 -15.47 -41.73
N ASP A 9 4.05 -14.65 -42.10
CA ASP A 9 4.48 -13.53 -41.27
C ASP A 9 3.28 -12.62 -40.95
N PRO A 10 3.12 -12.19 -39.70
CA PRO A 10 2.02 -11.30 -39.34
C PRO A 10 2.11 -9.99 -40.14
N HIS A 11 0.98 -9.55 -40.69
CA HIS A 11 0.89 -8.32 -41.49
C HIS A 11 1.56 -7.15 -40.74
N PRO A 12 2.37 -6.28 -41.41
CA PRO A 12 3.12 -5.19 -40.79
C PRO A 12 2.24 -4.22 -40.00
N VAL A 13 0.98 -4.05 -40.35
CA VAL A 13 -0.02 -3.24 -39.63
C VAL A 13 -0.34 -3.85 -38.25
N VAL A 14 -0.51 -5.15 -38.15
CA VAL A 14 -0.78 -5.87 -36.87
C VAL A 14 0.42 -5.76 -35.95
N THR A 15 1.62 -5.85 -36.47
CA THR A 15 2.86 -5.71 -35.71
C THR A 15 3.02 -4.28 -35.18
N GLN A 16 2.73 -3.25 -36.00
CA GLN A 16 2.78 -1.84 -35.57
C GLN A 16 1.73 -1.53 -34.50
N LEU A 17 0.49 -1.96 -34.66
CA LEU A 17 -0.57 -1.77 -33.67
C LEU A 17 -0.23 -2.43 -32.33
N SER A 18 0.37 -3.61 -32.35
CA SER A 18 0.82 -4.29 -31.12
C SER A 18 1.99 -3.57 -30.44
N ALA A 19 2.90 -2.97 -31.21
CA ALA A 19 4.01 -2.17 -30.69
C ALA A 19 3.53 -0.87 -30.03
N LEU A 20 2.62 -0.15 -30.69
CA LEU A 20 2.00 1.07 -30.13
C LEU A 20 1.21 0.78 -28.86
N HIS A 21 0.48 -0.33 -28.82
CA HIS A 21 -0.23 -0.75 -27.61
C HIS A 21 0.73 -1.02 -26.44
N ARG A 22 1.81 -1.77 -26.68
CA ARG A 22 2.83 -2.02 -25.63
C ARG A 22 3.48 -0.73 -25.15
N LEU A 23 3.83 0.18 -26.06
CA LEU A 23 4.40 1.48 -25.70
C LEU A 23 3.45 2.26 -24.79
N ARG A 24 2.16 2.32 -25.14
CA ARG A 24 1.15 3.02 -24.34
C ARG A 24 1.06 2.42 -22.92
N VAL A 25 1.02 1.10 -22.78
CA VAL A 25 0.98 0.42 -21.46
C VAL A 25 2.18 0.79 -20.61
N HIS A 26 3.38 0.83 -21.18
CA HIS A 26 4.58 1.22 -20.41
C HIS A 26 4.62 2.72 -20.09
N LEU A 27 4.11 3.57 -20.97
CA LEU A 27 3.96 5.00 -20.68
C LEU A 27 2.95 5.26 -19.56
N ASP A 28 1.81 4.58 -19.56
CA ASP A 28 0.83 4.65 -18.48
C ASP A 28 1.46 4.25 -17.15
N LEU A 29 2.22 3.14 -17.12
CA LEU A 29 2.93 2.69 -15.94
C LEU A 29 3.98 3.71 -15.47
N ALA A 30 4.76 4.28 -16.40
CA ALA A 30 5.76 5.30 -16.08
C ALA A 30 5.10 6.56 -15.47
N VAL A 31 3.99 7.03 -16.04
CA VAL A 31 3.23 8.16 -15.51
C VAL A 31 2.74 7.89 -14.10
N VAL A 32 2.19 6.69 -13.84
CA VAL A 32 1.73 6.30 -12.50
C VAL A 32 2.88 6.31 -11.50
N VAL A 33 4.02 5.70 -11.85
CA VAL A 33 5.20 5.64 -10.95
C VAL A 33 5.75 7.04 -10.67
N VAL A 34 5.91 7.87 -11.71
CA VAL A 34 6.38 9.26 -11.54
C VAL A 34 5.41 10.07 -10.68
N ALA A 35 4.11 9.95 -10.91
CA ALA A 35 3.11 10.64 -10.10
C ALA A 35 3.17 10.21 -8.63
N LEU A 36 3.34 8.91 -8.33
CA LEU A 36 3.52 8.42 -6.96
C LEU A 36 4.78 8.98 -6.31
N VAL A 37 5.91 8.98 -7.01
CA VAL A 37 7.17 9.54 -6.50
C VAL A 37 7.01 11.02 -6.18
N LEU A 38 6.47 11.82 -7.12
CA LEU A 38 6.25 13.25 -6.91
C LEU A 38 5.29 13.51 -5.76
N THR A 39 4.20 12.74 -5.68
CA THR A 39 3.24 12.83 -4.57
C THR A 39 3.92 12.59 -3.21
N ASN A 40 4.76 11.56 -3.11
CA ASN A 40 5.50 11.24 -1.90
C ASN A 40 6.47 12.36 -1.51
N LEU A 41 7.24 12.88 -2.48
CA LEU A 41 8.16 14.00 -2.25
C LEU A 41 7.42 15.27 -1.78
N VAL A 42 6.33 15.64 -2.44
CA VAL A 42 5.53 16.80 -2.06
C VAL A 42 4.91 16.59 -0.66
N ALA A 43 4.37 15.41 -0.38
CA ALA A 43 3.72 15.12 0.89
C ALA A 43 4.68 15.21 2.10
N HIS A 44 5.95 14.83 1.93
CA HIS A 44 6.88 14.71 3.05
C HIS A 44 7.92 15.82 3.15
N PHE A 45 8.21 16.54 2.06
CA PHE A 45 9.33 17.49 2.00
C PHE A 45 8.91 18.93 1.69
N THR A 46 7.60 19.26 1.71
CA THR A 46 7.13 20.63 1.50
C THR A 46 6.46 21.21 2.75
N THR A 47 5.14 21.20 2.84
CA THR A 47 4.40 21.79 3.95
C THR A 47 3.62 20.73 4.75
N PRO A 48 3.35 20.94 6.06
CA PRO A 48 2.55 20.01 6.86
C PRO A 48 1.15 19.72 6.27
N TRP A 49 0.58 20.68 5.55
CA TRP A 49 -0.75 20.55 4.93
C TRP A 49 -0.70 19.78 3.59
N ALA A 50 0.48 19.68 2.98
CA ALA A 50 0.62 19.01 1.69
C ALA A 50 0.22 17.54 1.78
N SER A 51 0.64 16.81 2.82
CA SER A 51 0.30 15.39 3.00
C SER A 51 -1.21 15.15 3.18
N VAL A 52 -1.92 16.09 3.79
CA VAL A 52 -3.36 15.99 4.03
C VAL A 52 -4.15 15.99 2.71
N ALA A 53 -3.71 16.80 1.74
CA ALA A 53 -4.44 17.03 0.50
C ALA A 53 -3.86 16.26 -0.70
N ILE A 54 -2.52 16.21 -0.82
CA ILE A 54 -1.89 15.73 -2.07
C ILE A 54 -2.06 14.23 -2.28
N VAL A 55 -1.96 13.42 -1.22
CA VAL A 55 -2.06 11.95 -1.35
C VAL A 55 -3.48 11.53 -1.75
N PRO A 56 -4.57 12.00 -1.08
CA PRO A 56 -5.93 11.73 -1.53
C PRO A 56 -6.22 12.27 -2.94
N ALA A 57 -5.80 13.50 -3.25
CA ALA A 57 -6.02 14.11 -4.55
C ALA A 57 -5.32 13.35 -5.68
N ALA A 58 -4.06 12.95 -5.46
CA ALA A 58 -3.29 12.16 -6.41
C ALA A 58 -3.92 10.78 -6.63
N ALA A 59 -4.35 10.10 -5.58
CA ALA A 59 -5.01 8.80 -5.70
C ALA A 59 -6.29 8.89 -6.55
N VAL A 60 -7.14 9.89 -6.29
CA VAL A 60 -8.36 10.15 -7.08
C VAL A 60 -8.01 10.51 -8.52
N GLY A 61 -7.06 11.43 -8.73
CA GLY A 61 -6.60 11.84 -10.07
C GLY A 61 -6.06 10.67 -10.89
N LEU A 62 -5.26 9.78 -10.27
CA LEU A 62 -4.73 8.58 -10.90
C LEU A 62 -5.84 7.57 -11.26
N VAL A 63 -6.86 7.42 -10.42
CA VAL A 63 -8.03 6.57 -10.74
C VAL A 63 -8.72 7.10 -12.02
N PHE A 64 -9.00 8.41 -12.09
CA PHE A 64 -9.63 9.00 -13.29
C PHE A 64 -8.74 8.89 -14.52
N LEU A 65 -7.45 9.15 -14.40
CA LEU A 65 -6.48 9.01 -15.48
C LEU A 65 -6.49 7.59 -16.04
N MET A 66 -6.39 6.57 -15.17
CA MET A 66 -6.33 5.19 -15.63
C MET A 66 -7.68 4.67 -16.12
N ARG A 67 -8.79 5.21 -15.62
CA ARG A 67 -10.11 4.99 -16.21
C ARG A 67 -10.18 5.51 -17.65
N ALA A 68 -9.71 6.73 -17.88
CA ALA A 68 -9.62 7.31 -19.23
C ALA A 68 -8.70 6.51 -20.17
N ASN A 69 -7.65 5.87 -19.61
CA ASN A 69 -6.73 5.00 -20.34
C ASN A 69 -7.19 3.53 -20.42
N GLY A 70 -8.46 3.25 -20.06
CA GLY A 70 -9.15 2.00 -20.34
C GLY A 70 -9.05 0.94 -19.23
N LEU A 71 -8.56 1.24 -18.00
CA LEU A 71 -8.78 0.37 -16.84
C LEU A 71 -10.26 0.44 -16.46
N ASP A 72 -10.93 -0.69 -16.27
CA ASP A 72 -12.30 -0.70 -15.78
C ASP A 72 -12.38 -0.71 -14.24
N TRP A 73 -13.60 -0.70 -13.68
CA TRP A 73 -13.79 -0.72 -12.23
C TRP A 73 -13.37 -2.04 -11.58
N VAL A 74 -13.41 -3.14 -12.33
CA VAL A 74 -12.95 -4.47 -11.88
C VAL A 74 -11.43 -4.50 -11.84
N ASP A 75 -10.77 -3.98 -12.88
CA ASP A 75 -9.32 -3.82 -12.93
C ASP A 75 -8.81 -3.03 -11.72
N LEU A 76 -9.52 -1.96 -11.35
CA LEU A 76 -9.23 -1.13 -10.19
C LEU A 76 -9.63 -1.75 -8.83
N GLY A 77 -10.35 -2.89 -8.83
CA GLY A 77 -10.84 -3.55 -7.63
C GLY A 77 -12.06 -2.90 -6.97
N LEU A 78 -12.74 -2.07 -7.72
CA LEU A 78 -13.94 -1.34 -7.30
C LEU A 78 -15.22 -1.95 -7.87
N GLY A 79 -15.12 -3.08 -8.59
CA GLY A 79 -16.26 -3.82 -9.14
C GLY A 79 -17.19 -4.33 -8.03
N ARG A 80 -18.50 -4.02 -8.16
CA ARG A 80 -19.51 -4.35 -7.14
C ARG A 80 -19.74 -5.86 -6.99
N GLU A 81 -19.51 -6.62 -8.05
CA GLU A 81 -19.62 -8.08 -8.09
C GLU A 81 -18.69 -8.78 -7.09
N HIS A 82 -17.60 -8.13 -6.69
CA HIS A 82 -16.61 -8.67 -5.77
C HIS A 82 -16.77 -8.19 -4.31
N TRP A 83 -17.79 -7.39 -3.99
CA TRP A 83 -17.95 -6.84 -2.63
C TRP A 83 -18.17 -7.90 -1.56
N LYS A 84 -18.98 -8.93 -1.84
CA LYS A 84 -19.22 -10.03 -0.88
C LYS A 84 -17.91 -10.80 -0.58
N SER A 85 -17.15 -11.13 -1.63
CA SER A 85 -15.83 -11.76 -1.48
C SER A 85 -14.87 -10.82 -0.71
N GLY A 86 -14.81 -9.54 -1.11
CA GLY A 86 -14.00 -8.53 -0.41
C GLY A 86 -14.31 -8.44 1.07
N LEU A 87 -15.59 -8.41 1.46
CA LEU A 87 -16.01 -8.34 2.85
C LEU A 87 -15.66 -9.61 3.63
N GLY A 88 -15.81 -10.80 3.05
CA GLY A 88 -15.41 -12.06 3.69
C GLY A 88 -13.93 -12.10 4.04
N TYR A 89 -13.06 -11.75 3.07
CA TYR A 89 -11.62 -11.63 3.32
C TYR A 89 -11.27 -10.51 4.31
N ALA A 90 -11.99 -9.38 4.28
CA ALA A 90 -11.80 -8.26 5.20
C ALA A 90 -12.05 -8.67 6.65
N LEU A 91 -13.15 -9.37 6.92
CA LEU A 91 -13.50 -9.82 8.28
C LEU A 91 -12.43 -10.76 8.84
N VAL A 92 -11.96 -11.71 8.04
CA VAL A 92 -10.87 -12.63 8.44
C VAL A 92 -9.58 -11.84 8.71
N ALA A 93 -9.21 -10.92 7.83
CA ALA A 93 -8.00 -10.12 7.98
C ALA A 93 -8.03 -9.27 9.26
N VAL A 94 -9.14 -8.58 9.53
CA VAL A 94 -9.32 -7.79 10.75
C VAL A 94 -9.26 -8.67 11.99
N ALA A 95 -9.92 -9.84 11.98
CA ALA A 95 -9.91 -10.76 13.12
C ALA A 95 -8.49 -11.27 13.42
N VAL A 96 -7.73 -11.64 12.38
CA VAL A 96 -6.34 -12.10 12.54
C VAL A 96 -5.47 -10.97 13.11
N VAL A 97 -5.53 -9.77 12.54
CA VAL A 97 -4.71 -8.64 13.01
C VAL A 97 -5.09 -8.24 14.44
N ALA A 98 -6.39 -8.18 14.75
CA ALA A 98 -6.86 -7.88 16.11
C ALA A 98 -6.31 -8.90 17.12
N SER A 99 -6.33 -10.18 16.77
CA SER A 99 -5.78 -11.26 17.63
C SER A 99 -4.27 -11.12 17.83
N VAL A 100 -3.52 -10.82 16.77
CA VAL A 100 -2.06 -10.61 16.84
C VAL A 100 -1.72 -9.38 17.68
N ILE A 101 -2.44 -8.26 17.49
CA ILE A 101 -2.24 -7.05 18.28
C ILE A 101 -2.58 -7.31 19.75
N ALA A 102 -3.70 -7.97 20.03
CA ALA A 102 -4.08 -8.33 21.40
C ALA A 102 -3.01 -9.19 22.09
N ALA A 103 -2.50 -10.21 21.41
CA ALA A 103 -1.39 -11.02 21.89
C ALA A 103 -0.14 -10.17 22.15
N GLY A 104 0.21 -9.26 21.22
CA GLY A 104 1.36 -8.37 21.35
C GLY A 104 1.26 -7.41 22.54
N VAL A 105 0.06 -6.90 22.84
CA VAL A 105 -0.20 -6.04 24.01
C VAL A 105 -0.12 -6.83 25.32
N LEU A 106 -0.60 -8.07 25.33
CA LEU A 106 -0.62 -8.92 26.53
C LEU A 106 0.78 -9.44 26.90
N LEU A 107 1.65 -9.66 25.93
CA LEU A 107 3.00 -10.17 26.14
C LEU A 107 3.95 -9.05 26.62
N PRO A 108 4.57 -9.17 27.83
CA PRO A 108 5.48 -8.14 28.35
C PRO A 108 6.65 -7.79 27.42
N ALA A 109 7.16 -8.76 26.66
CA ALA A 109 8.30 -8.58 25.76
C ALA A 109 7.97 -7.69 24.55
N THR A 110 6.74 -7.71 24.05
CA THR A 110 6.31 -6.96 22.87
C THR A 110 5.51 -5.71 23.21
N ARG A 111 4.95 -5.60 24.41
CA ARG A 111 4.18 -4.42 24.85
C ARG A 111 4.89 -3.10 24.65
N PRO A 112 6.21 -2.93 24.92
CA PRO A 112 6.91 -1.66 24.69
C PRO A 112 6.92 -1.19 23.23
N MET A 113 6.71 -2.07 22.26
CA MET A 113 6.62 -1.72 20.84
C MET A 113 5.36 -0.90 20.53
N PHE A 114 4.34 -0.95 21.37
CA PHE A 114 3.14 -0.14 21.26
C PHE A 114 3.28 1.25 21.90
N LEU A 115 4.37 1.57 22.61
CA LEU A 115 4.62 2.88 23.21
C LEU A 115 5.05 3.88 22.11
N ASN A 116 4.08 4.31 21.30
CA ASN A 116 4.25 5.32 20.26
C ASN A 116 3.69 6.67 20.77
N HIS A 117 4.55 7.67 20.89
CA HIS A 117 4.19 9.01 21.40
C HIS A 117 3.09 9.70 20.59
N ARG A 118 2.98 9.40 19.28
CA ARG A 118 1.95 9.97 18.40
C ARG A 118 0.53 9.59 18.84
N TYR A 119 0.36 8.44 19.49
CA TYR A 119 -0.93 7.91 19.90
C TYR A 119 -1.04 7.74 21.43
N ALA A 120 -0.38 8.59 22.18
CA ALA A 120 -0.36 8.51 23.65
C ALA A 120 -1.71 8.85 24.29
N THR A 121 -2.60 9.58 23.61
CA THR A 121 -3.93 9.96 24.16
C THR A 121 -5.05 9.16 23.48
N VAL A 122 -6.07 8.77 24.26
CA VAL A 122 -7.22 8.00 23.76
C VAL A 122 -7.97 8.80 22.67
N SER A 123 -8.24 10.09 22.90
CA SER A 123 -8.95 10.93 21.92
C SER A 123 -8.16 11.09 20.63
N GLY A 124 -6.84 11.29 20.70
CA GLY A 124 -5.97 11.37 19.53
C GLY A 124 -5.91 10.06 18.77
N ALA A 125 -5.81 8.93 19.45
CA ALA A 125 -5.80 7.61 18.83
C ALA A 125 -7.15 7.27 18.16
N LEU A 126 -8.29 7.62 18.78
CA LEU A 126 -9.62 7.46 18.20
C LEU A 126 -9.78 8.31 16.93
N LEU A 127 -9.42 9.59 16.98
CA LEU A 127 -9.46 10.47 15.82
C LEU A 127 -8.54 9.94 14.70
N ALA A 128 -7.33 9.52 15.05
CA ALA A 128 -6.41 8.93 14.10
C ALA A 128 -6.96 7.66 13.46
N SER A 129 -7.43 6.69 14.27
CA SER A 129 -7.91 5.39 13.79
C SER A 129 -9.16 5.48 12.93
N MET A 130 -10.13 6.35 13.31
CA MET A 130 -11.44 6.40 12.67
C MET A 130 -11.52 7.41 11.52
N VAL A 131 -10.66 8.43 11.49
CA VAL A 131 -10.75 9.53 10.53
C VAL A 131 -9.46 9.71 9.75
N ILE A 132 -8.36 10.00 10.43
CA ILE A 132 -7.11 10.40 9.77
C ILE A 132 -6.51 9.24 8.97
N ILE A 133 -6.31 8.10 9.61
CA ILE A 133 -5.72 6.91 8.98
C ILE A 133 -6.54 6.44 7.79
N PRO A 134 -7.89 6.25 7.88
CA PRO A 134 -8.68 5.86 6.73
C PRO A 134 -8.62 6.85 5.57
N LEU A 135 -8.77 8.14 5.82
CA LEU A 135 -8.98 9.14 4.76
C LEU A 135 -7.68 9.71 4.18
N GLN A 136 -6.60 9.78 4.95
CA GLN A 136 -5.33 10.36 4.50
C GLN A 136 -4.28 9.31 4.13
N THR A 137 -4.41 8.08 4.61
CA THR A 137 -3.41 7.02 4.41
C THR A 137 -4.01 5.83 3.68
N VAL A 138 -4.90 5.08 4.35
CA VAL A 138 -5.31 3.74 3.90
C VAL A 138 -6.06 3.77 2.57
N ILE A 139 -7.17 4.51 2.49
CA ILE A 139 -7.98 4.56 1.27
C ILE A 139 -7.19 5.14 0.09
N PRO A 140 -6.50 6.30 0.23
CA PRO A 140 -5.69 6.83 -0.86
C PRO A 140 -4.56 5.88 -1.30
N GLU A 141 -3.84 5.28 -0.37
CA GLU A 141 -2.75 4.37 -0.71
C GLU A 141 -3.26 3.09 -1.37
N GLU A 142 -4.35 2.49 -0.88
CA GLU A 142 -4.91 1.30 -1.52
C GLU A 142 -5.49 1.60 -2.93
N LEU A 143 -6.12 2.76 -3.13
CA LEU A 143 -6.54 3.21 -4.46
C LEU A 143 -5.34 3.37 -5.39
N ALA A 144 -4.28 4.04 -4.94
CA ALA A 144 -3.09 4.30 -5.74
C ALA A 144 -2.30 3.02 -6.04
N PHE A 145 -2.05 2.18 -5.02
CA PHE A 145 -1.19 0.99 -5.15
C PHE A 145 -1.95 -0.26 -5.60
N ARG A 146 -3.09 -0.62 -4.98
CA ARG A 146 -3.85 -1.86 -5.28
C ARG A 146 -4.95 -1.67 -6.30
N GLY A 147 -5.34 -0.40 -6.53
CA GLY A 147 -6.17 -0.04 -7.69
C GLY A 147 -5.30 0.23 -8.91
N VAL A 148 -4.73 1.41 -8.97
CA VAL A 148 -4.08 1.98 -10.15
C VAL A 148 -2.78 1.29 -10.51
N LEU A 149 -1.77 1.30 -9.61
CA LEU A 149 -0.45 0.71 -9.88
C LEU A 149 -0.56 -0.80 -10.14
N HIS A 150 -1.39 -1.51 -9.36
CA HIS A 150 -1.68 -2.93 -9.58
C HIS A 150 -2.21 -3.18 -11.00
N GLY A 151 -3.22 -2.41 -11.43
CA GLY A 151 -3.80 -2.54 -12.78
C GLY A 151 -2.77 -2.24 -13.89
N ALA A 152 -1.97 -1.18 -13.75
CA ALA A 152 -0.92 -0.81 -14.69
C ALA A 152 0.19 -1.89 -14.77
N LEU A 153 0.69 -2.36 -13.63
CA LEU A 153 1.70 -3.44 -13.56
C LEU A 153 1.15 -4.76 -14.10
N HIS A 154 -0.11 -5.09 -13.81
CA HIS A 154 -0.74 -6.31 -14.30
C HIS A 154 -0.84 -6.31 -15.82
N ARG A 155 -1.20 -5.17 -16.44
CA ARG A 155 -1.22 -5.01 -17.90
C ARG A 155 0.18 -5.12 -18.52
N ALA A 156 1.20 -4.55 -17.86
CA ALA A 156 2.56 -4.53 -18.38
C ALA A 156 3.27 -5.89 -18.21
N TRP A 157 3.20 -6.50 -17.01
CA TRP A 157 4.05 -7.63 -16.61
C TRP A 157 3.28 -8.75 -15.88
N GLY A 158 1.95 -8.71 -15.87
CA GLY A 158 1.13 -9.68 -15.16
C GLY A 158 1.31 -9.61 -13.63
N PHE A 159 0.83 -10.64 -12.93
CA PHE A 159 0.90 -10.66 -11.47
C PHE A 159 2.33 -10.72 -10.91
N ARG A 160 3.30 -11.23 -11.65
CA ARG A 160 4.71 -11.20 -11.23
C ARG A 160 5.22 -9.76 -11.10
N GLY A 161 4.87 -8.89 -12.04
CA GLY A 161 5.16 -7.46 -11.96
C GLY A 161 4.52 -6.80 -10.74
N VAL A 162 3.24 -7.11 -10.48
CA VAL A 162 2.54 -6.64 -9.28
C VAL A 162 3.22 -7.10 -8.00
N ALA A 163 3.55 -8.39 -7.91
CA ALA A 163 4.14 -9.00 -6.72
C ALA A 163 5.54 -8.45 -6.41
N LEU A 164 6.37 -8.25 -7.42
CA LEU A 164 7.77 -7.80 -7.22
C LEU A 164 7.87 -6.26 -7.22
N ALA A 165 7.54 -5.63 -8.35
CA ALA A 165 7.69 -4.18 -8.50
C ALA A 165 6.69 -3.41 -7.61
N GLY A 166 5.43 -3.86 -7.54
CA GLY A 166 4.42 -3.23 -6.68
C GLY A 166 4.77 -3.29 -5.20
N SER A 167 5.30 -4.42 -4.72
CA SER A 167 5.73 -4.58 -3.33
C SER A 167 6.97 -3.75 -3.02
N LEU A 168 7.95 -3.72 -3.92
CA LEU A 168 9.15 -2.89 -3.78
C LEU A 168 8.80 -1.40 -3.73
N LEU A 169 7.97 -0.93 -4.67
CA LEU A 169 7.53 0.47 -4.70
C LEU A 169 6.74 0.85 -3.45
N PHE A 170 5.92 -0.06 -2.92
CA PHE A 170 5.22 0.17 -1.66
C PHE A 170 6.17 0.23 -0.46
N GLY A 171 7.19 -0.61 -0.42
CA GLY A 171 8.26 -0.52 0.58
C GLY A 171 8.99 0.83 0.50
N LEU A 172 9.42 1.24 -0.69
CA LEU A 172 10.11 2.49 -0.92
C LEU A 172 9.25 3.73 -0.62
N TRP A 173 7.93 3.66 -0.82
CA TRP A 173 6.99 4.70 -0.41
C TRP A 173 7.11 5.06 1.07
N HIS A 174 7.48 4.10 1.92
CA HIS A 174 7.57 4.29 3.37
C HIS A 174 8.94 4.80 3.86
N VAL A 175 9.90 5.06 2.98
CA VAL A 175 11.22 5.61 3.39
C VAL A 175 11.04 6.92 4.16
N ALA A 176 10.31 7.89 3.61
CA ALA A 176 10.14 9.20 4.22
C ALA A 176 9.43 9.12 5.59
N THR A 177 8.36 8.33 5.70
CA THR A 177 7.60 8.16 6.95
C THR A 177 8.39 7.42 8.03
N SER A 178 9.37 6.59 7.66
CA SER A 178 10.17 5.80 8.60
C SER A 178 11.40 6.53 9.14
N LEU A 179 11.76 7.70 8.62
CA LEU A 179 12.92 8.50 9.10
C LEU A 179 12.83 8.83 10.60
N GLY A 180 11.61 9.01 11.14
CA GLY A 180 11.35 9.27 12.56
C GLY A 180 10.95 8.06 13.40
N LEU A 181 11.01 6.84 12.85
CA LEU A 181 10.45 5.64 13.49
C LEU A 181 11.09 5.35 14.85
N THR A 182 12.41 5.37 14.95
CA THR A 182 13.14 5.09 16.19
C THR A 182 12.99 6.22 17.21
N SER A 183 12.93 7.48 16.80
CA SER A 183 12.75 8.61 17.73
C SER A 183 11.33 8.73 18.29
N SER A 184 10.33 8.19 17.61
CA SER A 184 8.92 8.27 18.00
C SER A 184 8.40 7.04 18.75
N ASN A 185 9.16 5.92 18.80
CA ASN A 185 8.73 4.67 19.40
C ASN A 185 9.77 4.10 20.36
N VAL A 186 9.40 3.97 21.63
CA VAL A 186 10.28 3.52 22.73
C VAL A 186 10.82 2.10 22.48
N GLY A 187 9.99 1.19 21.99
CA GLY A 187 10.37 -0.19 21.74
C GLY A 187 11.39 -0.32 20.61
N PHE A 188 11.18 0.39 19.52
CA PHE A 188 12.14 0.39 18.40
C PHE A 188 13.47 1.05 18.76
N THR A 189 13.45 2.14 19.54
CA THR A 189 14.67 2.76 20.06
C THR A 189 15.49 1.79 20.93
N ARG A 190 14.83 0.99 21.76
CA ARG A 190 15.51 -0.02 22.61
C ARG A 190 16.19 -1.12 21.80
N ILE A 191 15.58 -1.55 20.68
CA ILE A 191 16.06 -2.67 19.87
C ILE A 191 17.10 -2.22 18.87
N LEU A 192 16.85 -1.12 18.16
CA LEU A 192 17.67 -0.65 17.03
C LEU A 192 18.71 0.38 17.43
N GLY A 193 18.61 0.91 18.65
CA GLY A 193 19.47 2.01 19.12
C GLY A 193 19.00 3.37 18.61
N GLY A 194 19.73 4.42 19.04
CA GLY A 194 19.55 5.80 18.62
C GLY A 194 20.53 6.22 17.51
N GLY A 195 20.47 7.51 17.16
CA GLY A 195 21.36 8.11 16.17
C GLY A 195 21.16 7.60 14.77
N ILE A 196 22.16 7.84 13.90
CA ILE A 196 22.06 7.53 12.47
C ILE A 196 21.96 6.02 12.17
N VAL A 197 22.64 5.19 12.96
CA VAL A 197 22.63 3.73 12.78
C VAL A 197 21.25 3.17 13.09
N GLY A 198 20.65 3.56 14.22
CA GLY A 198 19.28 3.16 14.57
C GLY A 198 18.26 3.67 13.56
N MET A 199 18.41 4.91 13.07
CA MET A 199 17.56 5.46 12.03
C MET A 199 17.63 4.64 10.74
N LEU A 200 18.84 4.34 10.24
CA LEU A 200 19.04 3.56 9.01
C LEU A 200 18.48 2.13 9.18
N ALA A 201 18.74 1.48 10.32
CA ALA A 201 18.19 0.16 10.62
C ALA A 201 16.64 0.19 10.65
N GLY A 202 16.06 1.25 11.24
CA GLY A 202 14.61 1.47 11.25
C GLY A 202 14.02 1.66 9.86
N VAL A 203 14.67 2.46 9.01
CA VAL A 203 14.24 2.67 7.62
C VAL A 203 14.30 1.37 6.82
N ILE A 204 15.42 0.64 6.88
CA ILE A 204 15.58 -0.63 6.17
C ILE A 204 14.52 -1.64 6.65
N GLY A 205 14.36 -1.78 7.96
CA GLY A 205 13.35 -2.66 8.55
C GLY A 205 11.92 -2.29 8.11
N ALA A 206 11.60 -0.99 8.09
CA ALA A 206 10.31 -0.50 7.63
C ALA A 206 10.07 -0.79 6.14
N VAL A 207 11.06 -0.55 5.27
CA VAL A 207 10.98 -0.84 3.83
C VAL A 207 10.75 -2.33 3.58
N LEU A 208 11.47 -3.20 4.28
CA LEU A 208 11.29 -4.64 4.16
C LEU A 208 9.93 -5.10 4.66
N ALA A 209 9.50 -4.63 5.84
CA ALA A 209 8.21 -4.98 6.43
C ALA A 209 7.03 -4.48 5.57
N THR A 210 7.07 -3.22 5.12
CA THR A 210 6.01 -2.65 4.29
C THR A 210 6.03 -3.22 2.87
N GLY A 211 7.19 -3.57 2.33
CA GLY A 211 7.31 -4.32 1.08
C GLY A 211 6.67 -5.71 1.17
N ALA A 212 6.92 -6.45 2.26
CA ALA A 212 6.27 -7.74 2.52
C ALA A 212 4.75 -7.57 2.71
N ALA A 213 4.31 -6.56 3.46
CA ALA A 213 2.89 -6.20 3.57
C ALA A 213 2.30 -5.85 2.20
N GLY A 214 3.05 -5.13 1.35
CA GLY A 214 2.69 -4.80 -0.02
C GLY A 214 2.37 -6.02 -0.88
N PHE A 215 3.17 -7.08 -0.74
CA PHE A 215 2.90 -8.36 -1.38
C PHE A 215 1.59 -8.99 -0.86
N VAL A 216 1.40 -9.05 0.47
CA VAL A 216 0.20 -9.63 1.09
C VAL A 216 -1.05 -8.87 0.66
N PHE A 217 -1.03 -7.52 0.64
CA PHE A 217 -2.14 -6.69 0.19
C PHE A 217 -2.47 -6.95 -1.29
N SER A 218 -1.45 -7.05 -2.15
CA SER A 218 -1.64 -7.33 -3.58
C SER A 218 -2.17 -8.74 -3.83
N TRP A 219 -1.70 -9.73 -3.06
CA TRP A 219 -2.22 -11.09 -3.08
C TRP A 219 -3.69 -11.13 -2.64
N LEU A 220 -4.01 -10.43 -1.53
CA LEU A 220 -5.37 -10.34 -0.99
C LEU A 220 -6.33 -9.65 -1.98
N ARG A 221 -5.87 -8.54 -2.62
CA ARG A 221 -6.57 -7.87 -3.72
C ARG A 221 -6.90 -8.83 -4.86
N ARG A 222 -5.91 -9.63 -5.29
CA ARG A 222 -6.09 -10.63 -6.35
C ARG A 222 -7.07 -11.73 -5.95
N ARG A 223 -6.99 -12.24 -4.73
CA ARG A 223 -7.83 -13.34 -4.23
C ARG A 223 -9.28 -12.93 -4.00
N SER A 224 -9.49 -11.74 -3.48
CA SER A 224 -10.83 -11.21 -3.20
C SER A 224 -11.50 -10.55 -4.41
N GLY A 225 -10.72 -10.12 -5.41
CA GLY A 225 -11.22 -9.29 -6.52
C GLY A 225 -11.56 -7.85 -6.12
N SER A 226 -11.34 -7.44 -4.85
CA SER A 226 -11.86 -6.19 -4.29
C SER A 226 -10.80 -5.44 -3.50
N LEU A 227 -10.87 -4.10 -3.49
CA LEU A 227 -10.08 -3.24 -2.59
C LEU A 227 -10.56 -3.29 -1.13
N ILE A 228 -11.78 -3.75 -0.84
CA ILE A 228 -12.31 -3.84 0.53
C ILE A 228 -11.38 -4.66 1.42
N ALA A 229 -10.88 -5.79 0.91
CA ALA A 229 -10.04 -6.69 1.69
C ALA A 229 -8.66 -6.08 2.07
N PRO A 230 -7.84 -5.55 1.13
CA PRO A 230 -6.59 -4.90 1.51
C PRO A 230 -6.80 -3.58 2.27
N ILE A 231 -7.86 -2.80 2.01
CA ILE A 231 -8.21 -1.62 2.81
C ILE A 231 -8.46 -2.02 4.28
N ALA A 232 -9.23 -3.07 4.52
CA ALA A 232 -9.52 -3.55 5.87
C ALA A 232 -8.27 -4.08 6.59
N LEU A 233 -7.42 -4.84 5.87
CA LEU A 233 -6.14 -5.33 6.42
C LEU A 233 -5.21 -4.16 6.75
N HIS A 234 -5.05 -3.21 5.84
CA HIS A 234 -4.19 -2.04 6.04
C HIS A 234 -4.72 -1.17 7.19
N TRP A 235 -6.02 -0.90 7.22
CA TRP A 235 -6.63 -0.17 8.33
C TRP A 235 -6.45 -0.89 9.67
N SER A 236 -6.63 -2.19 9.72
CA SER A 236 -6.49 -2.93 10.97
C SER A 236 -5.05 -2.88 11.50
N LEU A 237 -4.03 -2.94 10.65
CA LEU A 237 -2.63 -2.79 11.07
C LEU A 237 -2.37 -1.39 11.67
N ASN A 238 -2.83 -0.34 11.00
CA ASN A 238 -2.55 1.04 11.40
C ASN A 238 -3.54 1.54 12.46
N GLY A 239 -4.85 1.37 12.24
CA GLY A 239 -5.89 1.89 13.10
C GLY A 239 -6.00 1.15 14.44
N LEU A 240 -6.01 -0.20 14.43
CA LEU A 240 -5.99 -0.97 15.67
C LEU A 240 -4.64 -0.83 16.39
N GLY A 241 -3.53 -0.68 15.64
CA GLY A 241 -2.22 -0.38 16.20
C GLY A 241 -2.20 0.96 16.95
N ALA A 242 -2.85 2.01 16.42
CA ALA A 242 -2.99 3.30 17.09
C ALA A 242 -3.82 3.20 18.38
N LEU A 243 -4.93 2.45 18.36
CA LEU A 243 -5.76 2.20 19.54
C LEU A 243 -5.00 1.39 20.60
N ALA A 244 -4.25 0.36 20.18
CA ALA A 244 -3.41 -0.43 21.08
C ALA A 244 -2.32 0.42 21.72
N ALA A 245 -1.73 1.36 20.98
CA ALA A 245 -0.75 2.30 21.54
C ALA A 245 -1.36 3.15 22.66
N ALA A 246 -2.53 3.75 22.45
CA ALA A 246 -3.21 4.52 23.49
C ALA A 246 -3.56 3.67 24.73
N LEU A 247 -4.02 2.43 24.52
CA LEU A 247 -4.30 1.50 25.60
C LEU A 247 -3.06 1.22 26.44
N VAL A 248 -1.93 0.92 25.80
CA VAL A 248 -0.67 0.62 26.50
C VAL A 248 -0.16 1.86 27.26
N TRP A 249 -0.25 3.07 26.68
CA TRP A 249 0.08 4.31 27.39
C TRP A 249 -0.80 4.58 28.60
N HIS A 250 -2.08 4.22 28.53
CA HIS A 250 -3.01 4.40 29.65
C HIS A 250 -2.75 3.40 30.79
N LEU A 251 -2.16 2.23 30.50
CA LEU A 251 -1.85 1.16 31.45
C LEU A 251 -0.40 1.22 31.97
N SER A 252 0.43 2.14 31.48
CA SER A 252 1.84 2.32 31.87
C SER A 252 1.99 3.38 32.96
#